data_22d0da31df57f385691db154382d4e58
#
_entry.id   22d0da31df57f385691db154382d4e58
#
_cell.length_a   1.000
_cell.length_b   1.000
_cell.length_c   1.000
_cell.angle_alpha   90.00
_cell.angle_beta   90.00
_cell.angle_gamma   90.00
#
_symmetry.space_group_name_H-M   'P 1'
#
loop_
_entity.id
_entity.type
_entity.pdbx_description
1 polymer ?
#
loop_
_entity_poly.entity_id
_entity_poly.type
_entity_poly.pdbx_seq_one_letter_code
_entity_poly.pdbx_strand_id
1 'polypeptide(L)'
;TRRDLMRGALAASVVSTTVVPLALATVTRPTQAQPAPKSSFSFAEVGTGSDQTHHVAAGYDADILIRWGDAVLPNAPQFDPANPSAASQETQFGYNNDFIGFIALEGPSDRGLLVVNHEYTNDELMYFGLTGASRKDKVAGLSDAQILASMAAHGGSVIEVERVQGTWRVVPGSKFARRITALTPMEITGPAAGHELMKTNADPAGTRVLGMLNNCAGGVTPWGTWLTCEENFNHYFSGKDAAETSPLAAAYARYGMSEGYYPWDRIDSRFNVGREPNECHRFGWVVEIDPLDPDSMPKKRTALGRFKHEGAGNIVN
;
A
#
# COMPACT_ATOMS: atom_id res chain seq x y z
N THR A 1 19.48 21.25 -12.35
CA THR A 1 18.08 20.79 -12.04
C THR A 1 17.08 21.64 -12.83
N ARG A 2 15.79 21.22 -12.98
CA ARG A 2 14.70 22.03 -13.62
C ARG A 2 14.59 23.44 -13.02
N ARG A 3 14.95 23.61 -11.76
CA ARG A 3 14.96 24.89 -11.04
C ARG A 3 16.08 25.82 -11.52
N ASP A 4 17.23 25.27 -11.91
CA ASP A 4 18.37 26.05 -12.42
C ASP A 4 18.13 26.49 -13.86
N LEU A 5 17.40 25.70 -14.65
CA LEU A 5 16.95 26.06 -16.00
C LEU A 5 15.96 27.24 -15.97
N MET A 6 15.05 27.28 -15.00
CA MET A 6 14.08 28.38 -14.83
C MET A 6 14.74 29.66 -14.34
N ARG A 7 15.80 29.59 -13.52
CA ARG A 7 16.57 30.77 -13.09
C ARG A 7 17.42 31.34 -14.23
N GLY A 8 17.94 30.51 -15.11
CA GLY A 8 18.66 30.93 -16.31
C GLY A 8 17.77 31.65 -17.34
N ALA A 9 16.52 31.21 -17.49
CA ALA A 9 15.58 31.82 -18.45
C ALA A 9 15.04 33.20 -18.01
N LEU A 10 14.98 33.45 -16.68
CA LEU A 10 14.55 34.75 -16.15
C LEU A 10 15.67 35.83 -16.20
N ALA A 11 16.93 35.44 -16.31
CA ALA A 11 18.05 36.39 -16.43
C ALA A 11 18.27 36.86 -17.87
N ALA A 12 17.68 36.20 -18.87
CA ALA A 12 17.85 36.53 -20.28
C ALA A 12 16.81 37.52 -20.83
N SER A 13 15.78 37.89 -20.05
CA SER A 13 14.66 38.73 -20.55
C SER A 13 14.68 40.19 -20.13
N VAL A 14 15.76 40.72 -19.58
CA VAL A 14 15.85 42.12 -19.09
C VAL A 14 17.03 42.92 -19.71
N VAL A 15 17.57 42.53 -20.86
CA VAL A 15 18.54 43.39 -21.55
C VAL A 15 18.23 43.45 -23.05
N SER A 16 17.32 44.35 -23.41
CA SER A 16 17.31 44.92 -24.76
C SER A 16 16.81 46.38 -24.69
N THR A 17 17.74 47.31 -24.48
CA THR A 17 17.80 48.64 -25.10
C THR A 17 19.05 49.34 -24.55
N THR A 18 20.04 49.47 -25.36
CA THR A 18 20.91 50.61 -25.72
C THR A 18 22.28 50.11 -26.16
N VAL A 19 22.61 50.46 -27.36
CA VAL A 19 23.83 50.16 -28.09
C VAL A 19 24.99 51.04 -27.55
N VAL A 20 26.08 50.47 -27.10
CA VAL A 20 27.45 51.01 -27.21
C VAL A 20 28.42 49.81 -27.21
N PRO A 21 29.34 49.70 -28.21
CA PRO A 21 30.25 48.58 -28.30
C PRO A 21 31.46 48.84 -27.40
N LEU A 22 31.57 48.12 -26.30
CA LEU A 22 32.82 48.00 -25.58
C LEU A 22 33.19 46.51 -25.58
N ALA A 23 34.20 46.20 -26.38
CA ALA A 23 34.75 44.84 -26.42
C ALA A 23 35.46 44.55 -25.07
N LEU A 24 34.78 43.90 -24.16
CA LEU A 24 35.44 43.22 -23.04
C LEU A 24 35.62 41.74 -23.40
N ALA A 25 36.83 41.35 -23.69
CA ALA A 25 37.20 39.97 -23.79
C ALA A 25 37.08 39.35 -22.41
N THR A 26 35.93 38.72 -22.13
CA THR A 26 35.78 37.85 -20.95
C THR A 26 36.54 36.54 -21.24
N VAL A 27 37.70 36.42 -20.68
CA VAL A 27 38.36 35.11 -20.58
C VAL A 27 37.54 34.25 -19.66
N THR A 28 36.64 33.47 -20.24
CA THR A 28 35.99 32.37 -19.51
C THR A 28 37.03 31.30 -19.20
N ARG A 29 37.56 31.35 -17.99
CA ARG A 29 38.29 30.19 -17.48
C ARG A 29 37.35 28.99 -17.51
N PRO A 30 37.74 27.85 -18.13
CA PRO A 30 36.99 26.66 -17.99
C PRO A 30 36.92 26.30 -16.50
N THR A 31 35.76 26.39 -15.91
CA THR A 31 35.50 25.83 -14.58
C THR A 31 35.74 24.34 -14.71
N GLN A 32 36.85 23.85 -14.21
CA GLN A 32 37.06 22.41 -14.06
C GLN A 32 35.88 21.90 -13.24
N ALA A 33 35.07 21.05 -13.86
CA ALA A 33 34.02 20.35 -13.16
C ALA A 33 34.70 19.59 -12.00
N GLN A 34 34.35 19.93 -10.76
CA GLN A 34 34.78 19.12 -9.64
C GLN A 34 34.33 17.69 -9.91
N PRO A 35 35.22 16.70 -9.75
CA PRO A 35 34.82 15.31 -9.87
C PRO A 35 33.64 15.08 -8.91
N ALA A 36 32.58 14.49 -9.41
CA ALA A 36 31.43 14.11 -8.60
C ALA A 36 31.94 13.30 -7.39
N PRO A 37 31.43 13.55 -6.17
CA PRO A 37 31.83 12.76 -5.02
C PRO A 37 31.66 11.29 -5.36
N LYS A 38 32.71 10.49 -5.15
CA LYS A 38 32.61 9.04 -5.37
C LYS A 38 31.44 8.52 -4.56
N SER A 39 30.53 7.80 -5.23
CA SER A 39 29.45 7.12 -4.53
C SER A 39 30.03 6.27 -3.39
N SER A 40 29.44 6.36 -2.21
CA SER A 40 29.78 5.46 -1.10
C SER A 40 29.32 4.01 -1.36
N PHE A 41 28.49 3.83 -2.38
CA PHE A 41 28.04 2.51 -2.82
C PHE A 41 29.02 1.99 -3.87
N SER A 42 29.79 0.97 -3.51
CA SER A 42 30.71 0.27 -4.41
C SER A 42 30.40 -1.22 -4.38
N PHE A 43 29.49 -1.66 -5.24
CA PHE A 43 29.21 -3.08 -5.46
C PHE A 43 29.18 -3.36 -6.97
N ALA A 44 29.48 -4.60 -7.34
CA ALA A 44 29.34 -5.02 -8.73
C ALA A 44 27.85 -5.11 -9.11
N GLU A 45 27.53 -4.66 -10.31
CA GLU A 45 26.16 -4.80 -10.85
C GLU A 45 25.75 -6.27 -10.90
N VAL A 46 24.53 -6.57 -10.46
CA VAL A 46 23.94 -7.89 -10.58
C VAL A 46 23.34 -8.01 -11.98
N GLY A 47 23.77 -9.01 -12.74
CA GLY A 47 23.22 -9.26 -14.08
C GLY A 47 21.73 -9.59 -14.03
N THR A 48 20.99 -9.18 -15.07
CA THR A 48 19.60 -9.57 -15.25
C THR A 48 19.49 -11.09 -15.43
N GLY A 49 18.62 -11.72 -14.65
CA GLY A 49 18.36 -13.16 -14.70
C GLY A 49 16.85 -13.46 -14.69
N SER A 50 16.49 -14.70 -15.08
CA SER A 50 15.11 -15.20 -15.08
C SER A 50 15.02 -16.59 -14.45
N ASP A 51 16.01 -16.98 -13.66
CA ASP A 51 15.97 -18.23 -12.89
C ASP A 51 15.07 -18.12 -11.64
N GLN A 52 15.00 -19.18 -10.86
CA GLN A 52 14.13 -19.26 -9.68
C GLN A 52 14.83 -18.86 -8.37
N THR A 53 15.97 -18.16 -8.46
CA THR A 53 16.82 -17.82 -7.31
C THR A 53 16.94 -16.30 -7.19
N HIS A 54 16.96 -15.78 -5.95
CA HIS A 54 17.33 -14.41 -5.69
C HIS A 54 18.83 -14.24 -5.78
N HIS A 55 19.28 -13.22 -6.52
CA HIS A 55 20.68 -12.86 -6.65
C HIS A 55 20.93 -11.51 -5.99
N VAL A 56 21.97 -11.42 -5.20
CA VAL A 56 22.46 -10.17 -4.57
C VAL A 56 23.90 -9.92 -4.98
N ALA A 57 24.34 -8.67 -4.91
CA ALA A 57 25.72 -8.32 -5.23
C ALA A 57 26.71 -8.98 -4.26
N ALA A 58 27.94 -9.19 -4.70
CA ALA A 58 29.00 -9.75 -3.87
C ALA A 58 29.20 -8.91 -2.59
N GLY A 59 29.24 -9.56 -1.43
CA GLY A 59 29.30 -8.92 -0.11
C GLY A 59 27.96 -8.58 0.52
N TYR A 60 26.85 -8.98 -0.13
CA TYR A 60 25.48 -8.91 0.41
C TYR A 60 24.92 -10.31 0.55
N ASP A 61 24.11 -10.52 1.60
CA ASP A 61 23.33 -11.72 1.84
C ASP A 61 21.84 -11.36 1.87
N ALA A 62 20.98 -12.30 1.45
CA ALA A 62 19.54 -12.13 1.48
C ALA A 62 18.89 -13.30 2.22
N ASP A 63 18.33 -13.03 3.39
CA ASP A 63 17.64 -14.00 4.22
C ASP A 63 16.13 -13.78 4.16
N ILE A 64 15.36 -14.87 4.14
CA ILE A 64 13.91 -14.80 4.23
C ILE A 64 13.51 -14.61 5.68
N LEU A 65 12.85 -13.47 5.98
CA LEU A 65 12.38 -13.18 7.33
C LEU A 65 11.00 -13.79 7.61
N ILE A 66 10.05 -13.63 6.68
CA ILE A 66 8.68 -14.12 6.80
C ILE A 66 8.07 -14.31 5.41
N ARG A 67 7.14 -15.26 5.27
CA ARG A 67 6.47 -15.60 4.02
C ARG A 67 4.96 -15.49 4.17
N TRP A 68 4.26 -15.35 3.07
CA TRP A 68 2.82 -15.59 3.04
C TRP A 68 2.47 -16.92 3.69
N GLY A 69 1.53 -16.88 4.62
CA GLY A 69 1.08 -18.06 5.37
C GLY A 69 1.83 -18.34 6.66
N ASP A 70 3.01 -17.73 6.90
CA ASP A 70 3.69 -17.84 8.18
C ASP A 70 2.84 -17.20 9.31
N ALA A 71 2.98 -17.73 10.53
CA ALA A 71 2.20 -17.26 11.68
C ALA A 71 2.52 -15.81 12.06
N VAL A 72 1.50 -15.00 12.20
CA VAL A 72 1.54 -13.67 12.83
C VAL A 72 0.97 -13.75 14.23
N LEU A 73 -0.21 -14.35 14.39
CA LEU A 73 -0.86 -14.49 15.69
C LEU A 73 -0.55 -15.89 16.31
N PRO A 74 -0.53 -16.01 17.65
CA PRO A 74 -0.14 -17.25 18.32
C PRO A 74 -1.00 -18.47 17.99
N ASN A 75 -2.25 -18.24 17.57
CA ASN A 75 -3.21 -19.29 17.22
C ASN A 75 -3.24 -19.61 15.72
N ALA A 76 -2.31 -19.08 14.94
CA ALA A 76 -2.24 -19.35 13.51
C ALA A 76 -1.99 -20.85 13.27
N PRO A 77 -2.80 -21.50 12.43
CA PRO A 77 -2.54 -22.89 12.04
C PRO A 77 -1.29 -22.98 11.15
N GLN A 78 -0.77 -24.18 10.98
CA GLN A 78 0.24 -24.43 9.96
C GLN A 78 -0.31 -24.07 8.58
N PHE A 79 0.48 -23.37 7.77
CA PHE A 79 0.08 -22.98 6.43
C PHE A 79 -0.11 -24.20 5.52
N ASP A 80 -1.28 -24.28 4.89
CA ASP A 80 -1.59 -25.24 3.84
C ASP A 80 -1.78 -24.50 2.51
N PRO A 81 -0.79 -24.49 1.61
CA PRO A 81 -0.89 -23.77 0.35
C PRO A 81 -1.92 -24.38 -0.62
N ALA A 82 -2.37 -25.60 -0.39
CA ALA A 82 -3.41 -26.23 -1.19
C ALA A 82 -4.82 -25.75 -0.80
N ASN A 83 -5.01 -25.34 0.47
CA ASN A 83 -6.31 -24.97 1.01
C ASN A 83 -6.23 -23.75 1.93
N PRO A 84 -5.78 -22.58 1.46
CA PRO A 84 -5.81 -21.38 2.28
C PRO A 84 -7.26 -21.02 2.61
N SER A 85 -7.56 -20.80 3.89
CA SER A 85 -8.89 -20.43 4.37
C SER A 85 -8.92 -19.03 4.94
N ALA A 86 -10.10 -18.41 5.02
CA ALA A 86 -10.25 -17.10 5.65
C ALA A 86 -9.75 -17.12 7.10
N ALA A 87 -10.15 -18.12 7.88
CA ALA A 87 -9.75 -18.26 9.28
C ALA A 87 -8.22 -18.39 9.45
N SER A 88 -7.53 -19.08 8.53
CA SER A 88 -6.07 -19.15 8.56
C SER A 88 -5.44 -17.81 8.15
N GLN A 89 -5.92 -17.17 7.09
CA GLN A 89 -5.37 -15.90 6.58
C GLN A 89 -5.58 -14.73 7.55
N GLU A 90 -6.61 -14.76 8.41
CA GLU A 90 -6.81 -13.76 9.48
C GLU A 90 -5.73 -13.81 10.57
N THR A 91 -4.97 -14.90 10.65
CA THR A 91 -3.94 -15.12 11.68
C THR A 91 -2.53 -15.27 11.11
N GLN A 92 -2.43 -15.43 9.80
CA GLN A 92 -1.18 -15.62 9.06
C GLN A 92 -0.75 -14.34 8.35
N PHE A 93 0.51 -14.28 7.97
CA PHE A 93 1.07 -13.21 7.14
C PHE A 93 0.42 -13.23 5.76
N GLY A 94 -0.04 -12.06 5.30
CA GLY A 94 -0.86 -11.95 4.10
C GLY A 94 -0.08 -12.06 2.79
N TYR A 95 -0.81 -11.90 1.70
CA TYR A 95 -0.29 -12.06 0.35
C TYR A 95 0.25 -10.73 -0.20
N ASN A 96 1.21 -10.80 -1.13
CA ASN A 96 1.74 -9.67 -1.89
C ASN A 96 2.16 -8.46 -1.05
N ASN A 97 3.36 -8.54 -0.49
CA ASN A 97 3.92 -7.50 0.34
C ASN A 97 4.31 -6.27 -0.50
N ASP A 98 3.86 -5.10 -0.09
CA ASP A 98 4.25 -3.82 -0.66
C ASP A 98 5.03 -3.00 0.38
N PHE A 99 4.44 -1.95 0.96
CA PHE A 99 5.15 -1.14 1.94
C PHE A 99 5.65 -1.95 3.13
N ILE A 100 6.92 -1.73 3.47
CA ILE A 100 7.56 -2.28 4.66
C ILE A 100 8.16 -1.12 5.44
N GLY A 101 7.64 -0.85 6.64
CA GLY A 101 8.16 0.15 7.56
C GLY A 101 8.73 -0.46 8.82
N PHE A 102 9.86 0.07 9.31
CA PHE A 102 10.44 -0.32 10.59
C PHE A 102 10.23 0.77 11.63
N ILE A 103 9.70 0.40 12.79
CA ILE A 103 9.47 1.28 13.93
C ILE A 103 10.27 0.72 15.10
N ALA A 104 11.36 1.40 15.45
CA ALA A 104 12.22 0.98 16.56
C ALA A 104 11.43 1.00 17.88
N LEU A 105 11.57 -0.07 18.68
CA LEU A 105 11.14 -0.07 20.06
C LEU A 105 12.21 0.62 20.92
N GLU A 106 11.85 0.99 22.16
CA GLU A 106 12.81 1.58 23.08
C GLU A 106 14.04 0.69 23.24
N GLY A 107 15.23 1.29 23.13
CA GLY A 107 16.52 0.61 23.24
C GLY A 107 17.31 0.55 21.94
N PRO A 108 18.13 -0.48 21.74
CA PRO A 108 18.94 -0.66 20.54
C PRO A 108 18.09 -0.79 19.28
N SER A 109 18.61 -0.33 18.13
CA SER A 109 17.93 -0.41 16.82
C SER A 109 17.87 -1.81 16.22
N ASP A 110 18.19 -2.83 17.00
CA ASP A 110 18.14 -4.25 16.63
C ASP A 110 16.86 -4.96 17.09
N ARG A 111 15.86 -4.19 17.57
CA ARG A 111 14.52 -4.67 17.89
C ARG A 111 13.47 -3.63 17.53
N GLY A 112 12.40 -4.05 16.87
CA GLY A 112 11.35 -3.13 16.46
C GLY A 112 10.14 -3.84 15.90
N LEU A 113 9.21 -3.04 15.41
CA LEU A 113 8.01 -3.53 14.71
C LEU A 113 8.21 -3.33 13.21
N LEU A 114 7.96 -4.37 12.42
CA LEU A 114 7.70 -4.25 11.00
C LEU A 114 6.20 -4.08 10.79
N VAL A 115 5.83 -3.06 10.05
CA VAL A 115 4.49 -2.85 9.52
C VAL A 115 4.55 -3.12 8.03
N VAL A 116 3.69 -4.01 7.54
CA VAL A 116 3.76 -4.51 6.16
C VAL A 116 2.38 -4.48 5.53
N ASN A 117 2.26 -3.85 4.37
CA ASN A 117 1.05 -3.92 3.55
C ASN A 117 0.93 -5.27 2.85
N HIS A 118 -0.30 -5.76 2.73
CA HIS A 118 -0.70 -6.88 1.89
C HIS A 118 -1.68 -6.34 0.85
N GLU A 119 -1.15 -5.90 -0.28
CA GLU A 119 -1.82 -5.01 -1.20
C GLU A 119 -3.00 -5.67 -1.92
N TYR A 120 -2.74 -6.77 -2.64
CA TYR A 120 -3.74 -7.46 -3.45
C TYR A 120 -3.47 -8.97 -3.50
N THR A 121 -4.35 -9.74 -4.14
CA THR A 121 -4.14 -11.17 -4.36
C THR A 121 -4.09 -11.51 -5.85
N ASN A 122 -3.25 -12.50 -6.16
CA ASN A 122 -3.25 -13.20 -7.45
C ASN A 122 -4.01 -14.52 -7.26
N ASP A 123 -5.33 -14.45 -7.23
CA ASP A 123 -6.17 -15.63 -6.96
C ASP A 123 -5.86 -16.79 -7.90
N GLU A 124 -5.51 -16.49 -9.15
CA GLU A 124 -5.08 -17.46 -10.15
C GLU A 124 -3.76 -18.19 -9.83
N LEU A 125 -2.98 -17.65 -8.88
CA LEU A 125 -1.74 -18.25 -8.36
C LEU A 125 -1.93 -18.83 -6.96
N MET A 126 -2.82 -18.26 -6.15
CA MET A 126 -3.11 -18.72 -4.79
C MET A 126 -3.84 -20.07 -4.78
N TYR A 127 -4.67 -20.32 -5.79
CA TYR A 127 -5.56 -21.49 -5.81
C TYR A 127 -5.24 -22.42 -6.98
N PHE A 128 -4.93 -23.66 -6.65
CA PHE A 128 -4.69 -24.70 -7.65
C PHE A 128 -5.99 -25.11 -8.36
N GLY A 129 -5.85 -25.47 -9.64
CA GLY A 129 -6.95 -26.03 -10.42
C GLY A 129 -7.94 -25.02 -11.01
N LEU A 130 -7.71 -23.72 -10.85
CA LEU A 130 -8.49 -22.73 -11.56
C LEU A 130 -8.20 -22.79 -13.06
N THR A 131 -9.25 -22.98 -13.87
CA THR A 131 -9.20 -23.08 -15.32
C THR A 131 -9.78 -21.86 -16.00
N GLY A 132 -9.27 -21.52 -17.18
CA GLY A 132 -9.74 -20.39 -17.97
C GLY A 132 -8.64 -19.80 -18.83
N ALA A 133 -9.01 -19.18 -19.96
CA ALA A 133 -8.07 -18.58 -20.89
C ALA A 133 -7.50 -17.24 -20.39
N SER A 134 -8.27 -16.56 -19.53
CA SER A 134 -7.88 -15.28 -18.94
C SER A 134 -7.94 -15.34 -17.41
N ARG A 135 -7.34 -14.35 -16.75
CA ARG A 135 -7.50 -14.14 -15.29
C ARG A 135 -8.98 -14.03 -14.92
N LYS A 136 -9.77 -13.27 -15.68
CA LYS A 136 -11.19 -13.09 -15.44
C LYS A 136 -11.94 -14.43 -15.41
N ASP A 137 -11.63 -15.34 -16.34
CA ASP A 137 -12.27 -16.65 -16.39
C ASP A 137 -11.89 -17.49 -15.17
N LYS A 138 -10.61 -17.48 -14.79
CA LYS A 138 -10.10 -18.19 -13.61
C LYS A 138 -10.77 -17.70 -12.32
N VAL A 139 -10.82 -16.39 -12.12
CA VAL A 139 -11.41 -15.74 -10.94
C VAL A 139 -12.92 -15.98 -10.86
N ALA A 140 -13.62 -16.06 -12.00
CA ALA A 140 -15.03 -16.44 -12.03
C ALA A 140 -15.30 -17.85 -11.47
N GLY A 141 -14.30 -18.73 -11.53
CA GLY A 141 -14.36 -20.10 -11.00
C GLY A 141 -14.08 -20.23 -9.49
N LEU A 142 -13.76 -19.14 -8.80
CA LEU A 142 -13.51 -19.17 -7.35
C LEU A 142 -14.76 -19.62 -6.59
N SER A 143 -14.57 -20.46 -5.58
CA SER A 143 -15.60 -20.75 -4.58
C SER A 143 -15.74 -19.58 -3.59
N ASP A 144 -16.87 -19.51 -2.90
CA ASP A 144 -17.12 -18.48 -1.89
C ASP A 144 -16.08 -18.54 -0.74
N ALA A 145 -15.63 -19.73 -0.37
CA ALA A 145 -14.57 -19.92 0.62
C ALA A 145 -13.22 -19.34 0.15
N GLN A 146 -12.89 -19.49 -1.13
CA GLN A 146 -11.68 -18.90 -1.72
C GLN A 146 -11.76 -17.38 -1.78
N ILE A 147 -12.93 -16.83 -2.11
CA ILE A 147 -13.15 -15.37 -2.09
C ILE A 147 -12.95 -14.82 -0.67
N LEU A 148 -13.51 -15.46 0.36
CA LEU A 148 -13.31 -15.08 1.76
C LEU A 148 -11.83 -15.15 2.16
N ALA A 149 -11.13 -16.19 1.74
CA ALA A 149 -9.70 -16.33 2.02
C ALA A 149 -8.87 -15.23 1.31
N SER A 150 -9.23 -14.87 0.07
CA SER A 150 -8.65 -13.74 -0.66
C SER A 150 -8.87 -12.41 0.11
N MET A 151 -10.09 -12.15 0.59
CA MET A 151 -10.37 -10.96 1.41
C MET A 151 -9.53 -10.91 2.69
N ALA A 152 -9.35 -12.05 3.36
CA ALA A 152 -8.55 -12.15 4.58
C ALA A 152 -7.04 -12.06 4.32
N ALA A 153 -6.56 -12.38 3.11
CA ALA A 153 -5.16 -12.29 2.72
C ALA A 153 -4.70 -10.85 2.42
N HIS A 154 -5.64 -9.91 2.23
CA HIS A 154 -5.39 -8.47 2.05
C HIS A 154 -5.09 -7.76 3.37
N GLY A 155 -4.74 -6.47 3.25
CA GLY A 155 -4.65 -5.54 4.36
C GLY A 155 -3.23 -5.30 4.85
N GLY A 156 -2.90 -5.74 6.06
CA GLY A 156 -1.55 -5.57 6.60
C GLY A 156 -1.25 -6.38 7.85
N SER A 157 0.01 -6.40 8.21
CA SER A 157 0.51 -7.06 9.43
C SER A 157 1.39 -6.12 10.23
N VAL A 158 1.32 -6.25 11.55
CA VAL A 158 2.35 -5.76 12.48
C VAL A 158 3.03 -6.98 13.08
N ILE A 159 4.34 -7.07 12.94
CA ILE A 159 5.17 -8.13 13.53
C ILE A 159 6.34 -7.51 14.28
N GLU A 160 6.66 -8.07 15.43
CA GLU A 160 7.87 -7.71 16.13
C GLU A 160 9.05 -8.50 15.60
N VAL A 161 10.17 -7.82 15.38
CA VAL A 161 11.40 -8.42 14.88
C VAL A 161 12.58 -8.05 15.77
N GLU A 162 13.54 -8.97 15.89
CA GLU A 162 14.79 -8.73 16.61
C GLU A 162 15.97 -9.26 15.82
N ARG A 163 17.14 -8.66 16.01
CA ARG A 163 18.39 -9.08 15.42
C ARG A 163 19.22 -9.85 16.44
N VAL A 164 19.45 -11.12 16.19
CA VAL A 164 20.21 -12.01 17.06
C VAL A 164 21.40 -12.57 16.30
N GLN A 165 22.62 -12.34 16.81
CA GLN A 165 23.86 -12.76 16.15
C GLN A 165 23.98 -12.32 14.69
N GLY A 166 23.46 -11.12 14.38
CA GLY A 166 23.50 -10.55 13.04
C GLY A 166 22.31 -10.88 12.14
N THR A 167 21.48 -11.85 12.48
CA THR A 167 20.32 -12.29 11.68
C THR A 167 19.02 -11.78 12.29
N TRP A 168 18.14 -11.23 11.45
CA TRP A 168 16.81 -10.81 11.84
C TRP A 168 15.84 -12.00 11.93
N ARG A 169 14.98 -11.99 12.93
CA ARG A 169 13.93 -13.00 13.11
C ARG A 169 12.66 -12.39 13.68
N VAL A 170 11.53 -13.01 13.39
CA VAL A 170 10.25 -12.66 14.00
C VAL A 170 10.25 -13.13 15.46
N VAL A 171 9.72 -12.30 16.36
CA VAL A 171 9.49 -12.62 17.78
C VAL A 171 8.13 -13.30 17.91
N PRO A 172 8.08 -14.62 18.18
CA PRO A 172 6.82 -15.33 18.29
C PRO A 172 6.00 -14.86 19.50
N GLY A 173 4.69 -14.75 19.33
CA GLY A 173 3.77 -14.40 20.43
C GLY A 173 3.94 -12.98 20.96
N SER A 174 4.52 -12.09 20.19
CA SER A 174 4.60 -10.66 20.55
C SER A 174 3.22 -10.09 20.86
N LYS A 175 3.15 -9.29 21.93
CA LYS A 175 1.94 -8.53 22.28
C LYS A 175 1.53 -7.51 21.22
N PHE A 176 2.43 -7.12 20.34
CA PHE A 176 2.20 -6.17 19.25
C PHE A 176 1.72 -6.84 17.96
N ALA A 177 1.77 -8.19 17.91
CA ALA A 177 1.40 -8.93 16.71
C ALA A 177 -0.07 -8.65 16.33
N ARG A 178 -0.29 -8.24 15.08
CA ARG A 178 -1.60 -7.84 14.60
C ARG A 178 -1.79 -8.17 13.13
N ARG A 179 -2.98 -8.67 12.79
CA ARG A 179 -3.47 -8.76 11.42
C ARG A 179 -4.60 -7.76 11.20
N ILE A 180 -4.55 -7.09 10.08
CA ILE A 180 -5.57 -6.17 9.60
C ILE A 180 -5.97 -6.66 8.20
N THR A 181 -7.27 -6.80 7.95
CA THR A 181 -7.80 -7.41 6.71
C THR A 181 -8.87 -6.53 6.09
N ALA A 182 -9.43 -6.96 4.96
CA ALA A 182 -10.58 -6.31 4.35
C ALA A 182 -11.86 -6.35 5.21
N LEU A 183 -11.83 -7.06 6.35
CA LEU A 183 -12.96 -7.19 7.28
C LEU A 183 -12.72 -6.54 8.65
N THR A 184 -11.53 -5.98 8.89
CA THR A 184 -11.20 -5.34 10.17
C THR A 184 -12.00 -4.04 10.36
N PRO A 185 -12.71 -3.85 11.48
CA PRO A 185 -13.43 -2.59 11.75
C PRO A 185 -12.50 -1.38 11.81
N MET A 186 -12.91 -0.28 11.19
CA MET A 186 -12.16 0.98 11.14
C MET A 186 -13.06 2.18 11.39
N GLU A 187 -12.48 3.25 11.90
CA GLU A 187 -13.14 4.53 12.10
C GLU A 187 -12.88 5.45 10.88
N ILE A 188 -13.92 6.15 10.42
CA ILE A 188 -13.80 7.25 9.46
C ILE A 188 -13.69 8.55 10.24
N THR A 189 -12.60 9.30 10.08
CA THR A 189 -12.31 10.53 10.82
C THR A 189 -12.07 11.70 9.87
N GLY A 190 -12.17 12.94 10.41
CA GLY A 190 -11.93 14.15 9.64
C GLY A 190 -13.19 14.66 8.92
N PRO A 191 -13.07 15.61 7.97
CA PRO A 191 -14.18 16.41 7.45
C PRO A 191 -15.27 15.62 6.71
N ALA A 192 -14.97 14.41 6.20
CA ALA A 192 -15.97 13.59 5.51
C ALA A 192 -16.71 12.61 6.44
N ALA A 193 -16.29 12.46 7.71
CA ALA A 193 -16.98 11.60 8.65
C ALA A 193 -18.45 12.06 8.84
N GLY A 194 -19.38 11.12 8.69
CA GLY A 194 -20.82 11.40 8.80
C GLY A 194 -21.46 12.10 7.59
N HIS A 195 -20.70 12.42 6.55
CA HIS A 195 -21.27 12.97 5.33
C HIS A 195 -22.24 11.98 4.65
N GLU A 196 -23.25 12.47 3.95
CA GLU A 196 -24.29 11.62 3.34
C GLU A 196 -23.71 10.52 2.44
N LEU A 197 -22.66 10.79 1.69
CA LEU A 197 -21.97 9.80 0.85
C LEU A 197 -21.15 8.75 1.65
N MET A 198 -21.00 8.93 2.96
CA MET A 198 -20.34 7.94 3.84
C MET A 198 -21.34 7.02 4.54
N LYS A 199 -22.63 7.34 4.47
CA LYS A 199 -23.69 6.56 5.14
C LYS A 199 -24.07 5.36 4.30
N THR A 200 -24.19 4.20 4.93
CA THR A 200 -24.61 2.94 4.34
C THR A 200 -25.72 2.31 5.17
N ASN A 201 -26.35 1.26 4.65
CA ASN A 201 -27.34 0.51 5.42
C ASN A 201 -26.76 -0.08 6.71
N ALA A 202 -25.50 -0.54 6.65
CA ALA A 202 -24.78 -1.10 7.80
C ALA A 202 -24.26 -0.03 8.76
N ASP A 203 -24.01 1.20 8.28
CA ASP A 203 -23.52 2.33 9.09
C ASP A 203 -24.27 3.62 8.73
N PRO A 204 -25.47 3.83 9.26
CA PRO A 204 -26.26 5.04 9.01
C PRO A 204 -25.59 6.33 9.57
N ALA A 205 -24.62 6.21 10.46
CA ALA A 205 -23.85 7.34 10.96
C ALA A 205 -22.76 7.81 9.99
N GLY A 206 -22.27 6.94 9.10
CA GLY A 206 -21.20 7.24 8.16
C GLY A 206 -19.82 7.45 8.80
N THR A 207 -19.56 6.74 9.91
CA THR A 207 -18.36 6.91 10.74
C THR A 207 -17.54 5.62 10.93
N ARG A 208 -18.05 4.48 10.45
CA ARG A 208 -17.44 3.17 10.60
C ARG A 208 -17.43 2.43 9.25
N VAL A 209 -16.36 1.70 8.98
CA VAL A 209 -16.24 0.87 7.78
C VAL A 209 -15.47 -0.41 8.09
N LEU A 210 -15.73 -1.46 7.35
CA LEU A 210 -14.96 -2.69 7.43
C LEU A 210 -13.84 -2.66 6.39
N GLY A 211 -12.60 -2.78 6.89
CA GLY A 211 -11.43 -3.05 6.09
C GLY A 211 -10.78 -1.88 5.38
N MET A 212 -9.62 -2.19 4.86
CA MET A 212 -8.84 -1.37 3.92
C MET A 212 -8.53 -2.20 2.68
N LEU A 213 -8.37 -1.54 1.53
CA LEU A 213 -8.32 -2.19 0.22
C LEU A 213 -7.16 -1.66 -0.60
N ASN A 214 -6.42 -2.58 -1.24
CA ASN A 214 -5.33 -2.28 -2.15
C ASN A 214 -4.33 -1.28 -1.54
N ASN A 215 -3.84 -1.62 -0.37
CA ASN A 215 -2.89 -0.79 0.37
C ASN A 215 -1.49 -0.97 -0.22
N CYS A 216 -1.14 -0.05 -1.13
CA CYS A 216 0.13 -0.02 -1.83
C CYS A 216 1.27 0.46 -0.91
N ALA A 217 1.89 1.57 -1.22
CA ALA A 217 2.92 2.13 -0.36
C ALA A 217 2.34 2.79 0.91
N GLY A 218 3.17 3.46 1.68
CA GLY A 218 2.78 4.06 2.94
C GLY A 218 3.86 4.96 3.50
N GLY A 219 3.89 5.11 4.82
CA GLY A 219 4.89 5.85 5.56
C GLY A 219 4.79 5.61 7.05
N VAL A 220 5.84 6.01 7.77
CA VAL A 220 5.84 6.04 9.23
C VAL A 220 5.87 7.51 9.66
N THR A 221 4.97 7.89 10.55
CA THR A 221 4.93 9.26 11.07
C THR A 221 6.06 9.51 12.08
N PRO A 222 6.43 10.76 12.33
CA PRO A 222 7.42 11.09 13.35
C PRO A 222 7.03 10.68 14.78
N TRP A 223 5.74 10.43 15.02
CA TRP A 223 5.22 9.97 16.32
C TRP A 223 4.99 8.45 16.38
N GLY A 224 5.43 7.70 15.34
CA GLY A 224 5.49 6.24 15.37
C GLY A 224 4.23 5.53 14.88
N THR A 225 3.26 6.23 14.27
CA THR A 225 2.12 5.55 13.62
C THR A 225 2.44 5.17 12.18
N TRP A 226 1.76 4.13 11.69
CA TRP A 226 1.83 3.65 10.33
C TRP A 226 0.72 4.27 9.48
N LEU A 227 1.11 4.93 8.38
CA LEU A 227 0.21 5.38 7.33
C LEU A 227 0.23 4.37 6.19
N THR A 228 -0.92 3.84 5.82
CA THR A 228 -1.07 2.92 4.69
C THR A 228 -2.09 3.48 3.71
N CYS A 229 -1.84 3.31 2.41
CA CYS A 229 -2.47 4.09 1.35
C CYS A 229 -3.34 3.22 0.45
N GLU A 230 -4.64 3.51 0.40
CA GLU A 230 -5.59 2.80 -0.47
C GLU A 230 -5.48 3.33 -1.91
N GLU A 231 -4.89 2.54 -2.82
CA GLU A 231 -4.62 2.95 -4.20
C GLU A 231 -5.74 2.51 -5.16
N ASN A 232 -5.73 1.26 -5.60
CA ASN A 232 -6.65 0.75 -6.62
C ASN A 232 -7.93 0.14 -6.02
N PHE A 233 -8.48 0.77 -5.00
CA PHE A 233 -9.69 0.34 -4.29
C PHE A 233 -10.92 0.14 -5.20
N ASN A 234 -10.92 0.75 -6.38
CA ASN A 234 -11.99 0.59 -7.38
C ASN A 234 -12.10 -0.84 -7.94
N HIS A 235 -11.04 -1.64 -7.89
CA HIS A 235 -11.02 -3.01 -8.41
C HIS A 235 -11.96 -3.97 -7.66
N TYR A 236 -12.39 -3.61 -6.48
CA TYR A 236 -13.22 -4.46 -5.61
C TYR A 236 -14.71 -4.23 -5.77
N PHE A 237 -15.12 -3.18 -6.51
CA PHE A 237 -16.53 -2.82 -6.68
C PHE A 237 -17.04 -3.24 -8.05
N SER A 238 -18.30 -3.75 -8.07
CA SER A 238 -19.05 -4.18 -9.24
C SER A 238 -20.35 -3.38 -9.39
N GLY A 239 -21.16 -3.69 -10.40
CA GLY A 239 -22.46 -3.05 -10.62
C GLY A 239 -22.43 -1.94 -11.67
N LYS A 240 -21.77 -2.18 -12.80
CA LYS A 240 -21.56 -1.21 -13.90
C LYS A 240 -22.85 -0.53 -14.36
N ASP A 241 -23.89 -1.30 -14.65
CA ASP A 241 -25.16 -0.72 -15.16
C ASP A 241 -25.81 0.23 -14.14
N ALA A 242 -25.76 -0.13 -12.85
CA ALA A 242 -26.24 0.73 -11.78
C ALA A 242 -25.38 1.99 -11.63
N ALA A 243 -24.06 1.87 -11.78
CA ALA A 243 -23.14 3.01 -11.71
C ALA A 243 -23.38 4.00 -12.85
N GLU A 244 -23.57 3.53 -14.08
CA GLU A 244 -23.77 4.37 -15.26
C GLU A 244 -25.10 5.14 -15.23
N THR A 245 -26.13 4.58 -14.61
CA THR A 245 -27.46 5.19 -14.48
C THR A 245 -27.66 5.97 -13.18
N SER A 246 -26.69 5.96 -12.27
CA SER A 246 -26.73 6.64 -10.98
C SER A 246 -26.61 8.17 -11.13
N PRO A 247 -27.22 8.96 -10.24
CA PRO A 247 -26.88 10.37 -10.08
C PRO A 247 -25.39 10.63 -9.78
N LEU A 248 -24.66 9.62 -9.30
CA LEU A 248 -23.23 9.67 -9.01
C LEU A 248 -22.36 9.11 -10.16
N ALA A 249 -22.90 8.87 -11.35
CA ALA A 249 -22.20 8.26 -12.48
C ALA A 249 -20.84 8.92 -12.78
N ALA A 250 -20.78 10.25 -12.77
CA ALA A 250 -19.52 10.98 -13.00
C ALA A 250 -18.46 10.70 -11.91
N ALA A 251 -18.87 10.55 -10.65
CA ALA A 251 -17.98 10.23 -9.54
C ALA A 251 -17.48 8.77 -9.65
N TYR A 252 -18.34 7.84 -10.01
CA TYR A 252 -17.94 6.44 -10.24
C TYR A 252 -16.97 6.32 -11.42
N ALA A 253 -17.28 6.97 -12.55
CA ALA A 253 -16.44 6.96 -13.74
C ALA A 253 -15.04 7.55 -13.47
N ARG A 254 -14.97 8.63 -12.68
CA ARG A 254 -13.69 9.26 -12.30
C ARG A 254 -12.71 8.27 -11.67
N TYR A 255 -13.19 7.33 -10.86
CA TYR A 255 -12.37 6.35 -10.16
C TYR A 255 -12.37 4.98 -10.82
N GLY A 256 -13.09 4.78 -11.92
CA GLY A 256 -13.21 3.49 -12.60
C GLY A 256 -13.96 2.46 -11.75
N MET A 257 -14.99 2.93 -10.99
CA MET A 257 -15.83 2.03 -10.21
C MET A 257 -16.67 1.16 -11.12
N SER A 258 -17.07 -0.01 -10.63
CA SER A 258 -18.02 -0.94 -11.24
C SER A 258 -17.48 -1.92 -12.28
N GLU A 259 -16.18 -2.01 -12.47
CA GLU A 259 -15.62 -3.03 -13.37
C GLU A 259 -15.47 -4.41 -12.73
N GLY A 260 -15.37 -4.48 -11.38
CA GLY A 260 -15.32 -5.73 -10.62
C GLY A 260 -14.15 -6.63 -11.03
N TYR A 261 -12.93 -6.28 -10.62
CA TYR A 261 -11.76 -7.13 -10.86
C TYR A 261 -11.75 -8.36 -9.94
N TYR A 262 -12.30 -8.19 -8.72
CA TYR A 262 -12.53 -9.23 -7.73
C TYR A 262 -14.02 -9.52 -7.60
N PRO A 263 -14.46 -10.79 -7.51
CA PRO A 263 -15.88 -11.16 -7.42
C PRO A 263 -16.41 -11.10 -5.98
N TRP A 264 -15.99 -10.12 -5.19
CA TRP A 264 -16.32 -10.02 -3.77
C TRP A 264 -17.80 -9.71 -3.52
N ASP A 265 -18.47 -9.07 -4.47
CA ASP A 265 -19.91 -8.81 -4.43
C ASP A 265 -20.79 -10.07 -4.48
N ARG A 266 -20.22 -11.23 -4.81
CA ARG A 266 -20.91 -12.52 -4.75
C ARG A 266 -21.25 -12.93 -3.32
N ILE A 267 -20.40 -12.55 -2.36
CA ILE A 267 -20.52 -12.95 -0.95
C ILE A 267 -20.81 -11.77 -0.03
N ASP A 268 -20.41 -10.57 -0.41
CA ASP A 268 -20.66 -9.35 0.37
C ASP A 268 -21.22 -8.25 -0.55
N SER A 269 -22.52 -8.00 -0.41
CA SER A 269 -23.26 -7.08 -1.27
C SER A 269 -22.78 -5.63 -1.20
N ARG A 270 -22.00 -5.25 -0.18
CA ARG A 270 -21.43 -3.90 -0.06
C ARG A 270 -20.47 -3.56 -1.20
N PHE A 271 -19.88 -4.57 -1.85
CA PHE A 271 -19.02 -4.40 -3.02
C PHE A 271 -19.77 -4.26 -4.35
N ASN A 272 -21.11 -4.14 -4.32
CA ASN A 272 -21.91 -3.85 -5.51
C ASN A 272 -22.57 -2.47 -5.37
N VAL A 273 -22.16 -1.51 -6.21
CA VAL A 273 -22.67 -0.13 -6.14
C VAL A 273 -24.18 0.00 -6.44
N GLY A 274 -24.79 -1.01 -7.04
CA GLY A 274 -26.24 -1.06 -7.22
C GLY A 274 -26.99 -1.46 -5.95
N ARG A 275 -26.32 -2.13 -5.01
CA ARG A 275 -26.89 -2.57 -3.73
C ARG A 275 -26.53 -1.65 -2.58
N GLU A 276 -25.27 -1.18 -2.56
CA GLU A 276 -24.75 -0.26 -1.54
C GLU A 276 -23.97 0.89 -2.23
N PRO A 277 -24.69 1.91 -2.74
CA PRO A 277 -24.10 2.95 -3.59
C PRO A 277 -22.97 3.74 -2.93
N ASN A 278 -23.06 3.92 -1.62
CA ASN A 278 -22.11 4.77 -0.90
C ASN A 278 -20.87 4.03 -0.39
N GLU A 279 -20.86 2.69 -0.37
CA GLU A 279 -19.74 1.94 0.21
C GLU A 279 -18.42 2.28 -0.48
N CYS A 280 -18.39 2.42 -1.79
CA CYS A 280 -17.16 2.72 -2.52
C CYS A 280 -16.54 4.09 -2.14
N HIS A 281 -17.32 5.04 -1.62
CA HIS A 281 -16.80 6.34 -1.16
C HIS A 281 -16.03 6.27 0.15
N ARG A 282 -16.14 5.17 0.86
CA ARG A 282 -15.50 4.90 2.15
C ARG A 282 -14.07 4.35 1.99
N PHE A 283 -13.59 4.25 0.73
CA PHE A 283 -12.25 3.79 0.34
C PHE A 283 -11.55 4.82 -0.55
N GLY A 284 -10.23 4.68 -0.69
CA GLY A 284 -9.37 5.66 -1.35
C GLY A 284 -8.85 6.69 -0.37
N TRP A 285 -8.63 6.30 0.86
CA TRP A 285 -8.13 7.15 1.95
C TRP A 285 -6.75 6.68 2.43
N VAL A 286 -6.04 7.54 3.13
CA VAL A 286 -4.91 7.12 3.97
C VAL A 286 -5.48 6.55 5.27
N VAL A 287 -5.04 5.35 5.64
CA VAL A 287 -5.38 4.70 6.92
C VAL A 287 -4.22 4.87 7.88
N GLU A 288 -4.47 5.40 9.06
CA GLU A 288 -3.48 5.51 10.13
C GLU A 288 -3.73 4.42 11.18
N ILE A 289 -2.67 3.72 11.53
CA ILE A 289 -2.65 2.59 12.45
C ILE A 289 -1.58 2.85 13.51
N ASP A 290 -1.93 2.68 14.78
CA ASP A 290 -0.95 2.66 15.86
C ASP A 290 -0.43 1.23 16.04
N PRO A 291 0.82 0.93 15.67
CA PRO A 291 1.38 -0.41 15.81
C PRO A 291 1.81 -0.74 17.24
N LEU A 292 1.91 0.26 18.12
CA LEU A 292 2.26 0.08 19.53
C LEU A 292 1.04 -0.26 20.39
N ASP A 293 -0.17 0.02 19.87
CA ASP A 293 -1.45 -0.33 20.50
C ASP A 293 -2.26 -1.26 19.57
N PRO A 294 -2.10 -2.59 19.71
CA PRO A 294 -2.78 -3.56 18.83
C PRO A 294 -4.31 -3.55 18.99
N ASP A 295 -4.84 -3.02 20.10
CA ASP A 295 -6.27 -2.91 20.36
C ASP A 295 -6.86 -1.61 19.80
N SER A 296 -6.04 -0.66 19.36
CA SER A 296 -6.49 0.59 18.77
C SER A 296 -7.26 0.35 17.48
N MET A 297 -8.32 1.14 17.24
CA MET A 297 -9.06 1.06 15.98
C MET A 297 -8.32 1.84 14.88
N PRO A 298 -8.01 1.22 13.72
CA PRO A 298 -7.46 1.93 12.56
C PRO A 298 -8.37 3.08 12.12
N LYS A 299 -7.79 4.17 11.62
CA LYS A 299 -8.51 5.40 11.28
C LYS A 299 -8.29 5.81 9.84
N LYS A 300 -9.36 5.88 9.06
CA LYS A 300 -9.32 6.49 7.73
C LYS A 300 -9.30 8.02 7.87
N ARG A 301 -8.22 8.65 7.40
CA ARG A 301 -7.92 10.07 7.58
C ARG A 301 -8.44 10.90 6.42
N THR A 302 -9.73 11.26 6.41
CA THR A 302 -10.36 11.96 5.30
C THR A 302 -9.86 13.38 5.08
N ALA A 303 -9.19 13.99 6.06
CA ALA A 303 -8.53 15.29 5.92
C ALA A 303 -7.38 15.29 4.88
N LEU A 304 -6.82 14.11 4.57
CA LEU A 304 -5.76 13.97 3.57
C LEU A 304 -6.30 13.88 2.12
N GLY A 305 -7.61 13.98 1.94
CA GLY A 305 -8.28 13.92 0.64
C GLY A 305 -8.56 12.48 0.19
N ARG A 306 -9.44 12.34 -0.82
CA ARG A 306 -9.79 11.05 -1.43
C ARG A 306 -9.24 10.99 -2.86
N PHE A 307 -8.35 10.06 -3.11
CA PHE A 307 -7.81 9.71 -4.44
C PHE A 307 -7.12 8.34 -4.36
N LYS A 308 -6.56 7.87 -5.46
CA LYS A 308 -5.74 6.66 -5.45
C LYS A 308 -4.39 7.00 -4.82
N HIS A 309 -4.30 6.77 -3.52
CA HIS A 309 -3.09 7.03 -2.75
C HIS A 309 -2.09 5.90 -2.95
N GLU A 310 -0.90 6.22 -3.44
CA GLU A 310 0.19 5.24 -3.50
C GLU A 310 1.03 5.29 -2.22
N GLY A 311 1.48 6.46 -1.80
CA GLY A 311 2.34 6.59 -0.62
C GLY A 311 2.03 7.82 0.25
N ALA A 312 2.57 7.82 1.49
CA ALA A 312 2.43 8.89 2.47
C ALA A 312 3.77 9.19 3.17
N GLY A 313 4.70 9.78 2.40
CA GLY A 313 6.01 10.18 2.92
C GLY A 313 5.93 11.38 3.86
N ASN A 314 6.70 11.33 4.96
CA ASN A 314 6.79 12.41 5.94
C ASN A 314 8.16 13.10 5.83
N ILE A 315 8.14 14.42 5.94
CA ILE A 315 9.36 15.23 6.05
C ILE A 315 9.30 15.97 7.39
N VAL A 316 10.30 15.71 8.22
CA VAL A 316 10.50 16.43 9.48
C VAL A 316 11.46 17.59 9.22
N ASN A 317 11.02 18.83 9.48
CA ASN A 317 11.85 20.04 9.36
C ASN A 317 12.46 20.41 10.70
#